data_6ed2d95a14f706a06add2f212d3952bc
#
_entry.id   6ed2d95a14f706a06add2f212d3952bc
#
_cell.length_a   1.000
_cell.length_b   1.000
_cell.length_c   1.000
_cell.angle_alpha   90.00
_cell.angle_beta   90.00
_cell.angle_gamma   90.00
#
_symmetry.space_group_name_H-M   'P 1'
#
loop_
_entity.id
_entity.type
_entity.pdbx_description
1 polymer ?
#
loop_
_entity_poly.entity_id
_entity_poly.type
_entity_poly.pdbx_seq_one_letter_code
_entity_poly.pdbx_strand_id
1 'polypeptide(L)'
;MTVPQPLQLLAPLSGVLVPLDHVPDPVFANRVIGDGLCIDPTSQTLCAPLAGVVSDLQASGHAITITHEGGAQILLHIGLDTVNLAGKGFTALVEKDQRVEAGQALIEFDADHIAVHARSLLTLMLVVSAEPFNMLTGDTARVVGGQPLLELGHVGLADDAPVNEGEALVSQPISLPNANGLHARPAAVFAQAAKGFKADIRLHRQQDSANGKSLVAIMAMQPALGDVLTISATGEDAAAAIETLAELLADGCGESVAPVAVSAPAIEAAPVAKSSAMSLQGVCASAAVSYTHLTLPTILLV
;
A
#
# COMPACT_ATOMS: atom_id res chain seq x y z
N MET A 1 -7.99 38.88 8.20
CA MET A 1 -7.33 37.53 8.26
C MET A 1 -8.45 36.52 8.06
N THR A 2 -8.53 35.92 6.88
CA THR A 2 -9.46 34.81 6.59
C THR A 2 -9.01 33.59 7.39
N VAL A 3 -9.88 33.13 8.28
CA VAL A 3 -9.65 31.83 8.96
C VAL A 3 -9.63 30.78 7.84
N PRO A 4 -8.57 29.98 7.71
CA PRO A 4 -8.53 28.93 6.71
C PRO A 4 -9.74 28.01 6.92
N GLN A 5 -10.47 27.76 5.85
CA GLN A 5 -11.60 26.82 5.89
C GLN A 5 -11.03 25.40 6.03
N PRO A 6 -11.63 24.56 6.88
CA PRO A 6 -11.22 23.19 6.97
C PRO A 6 -11.43 22.49 5.62
N LEU A 7 -10.49 21.59 5.27
CA LEU A 7 -10.53 20.84 4.02
C LEU A 7 -11.44 19.62 4.18
N GLN A 8 -12.55 19.60 3.44
CA GLN A 8 -13.47 18.46 3.44
C GLN A 8 -13.01 17.39 2.46
N LEU A 9 -13.02 16.14 2.91
CA LEU A 9 -12.82 14.96 2.07
C LEU A 9 -14.16 14.27 1.83
N LEU A 10 -14.39 13.94 0.57
CA LEU A 10 -15.57 13.20 0.13
C LEU A 10 -15.35 11.69 0.29
N ALA A 11 -16.42 10.93 0.47
CA ALA A 11 -16.40 9.48 0.39
C ALA A 11 -15.92 9.05 -1.01
N PRO A 12 -14.81 8.28 -1.10
CA PRO A 12 -14.23 7.91 -2.38
C PRO A 12 -15.07 6.87 -3.13
N LEU A 13 -15.98 6.20 -2.45
CA LEU A 13 -16.91 5.20 -3.00
C LEU A 13 -18.08 5.01 -2.05
N SER A 14 -19.12 4.29 -2.51
CA SER A 14 -20.27 3.94 -1.69
C SER A 14 -20.01 2.63 -0.93
N GLY A 15 -20.50 2.53 0.31
CA GLY A 15 -20.32 1.33 1.11
C GLY A 15 -20.74 1.50 2.57
N VAL A 16 -20.18 0.68 3.43
CA VAL A 16 -20.37 0.72 4.89
C VAL A 16 -19.04 1.01 5.55
N LEU A 17 -18.99 1.98 6.46
CA LEU A 17 -17.79 2.27 7.24
C LEU A 17 -17.46 1.11 8.17
N VAL A 18 -16.18 0.78 8.24
CA VAL A 18 -15.61 -0.22 9.14
C VAL A 18 -14.49 0.47 9.92
N PRO A 19 -14.49 0.40 11.27
CA PRO A 19 -13.40 0.94 12.07
C PRO A 19 -12.05 0.35 11.67
N LEU A 20 -11.00 1.16 11.61
CA LEU A 20 -9.66 0.71 11.19
C LEU A 20 -9.11 -0.43 12.06
N ASP A 21 -9.40 -0.44 13.35
CA ASP A 21 -9.01 -1.49 14.28
C ASP A 21 -9.67 -2.86 14.00
N HIS A 22 -10.74 -2.89 13.20
CA HIS A 22 -11.37 -4.11 12.72
C HIS A 22 -10.82 -4.61 11.36
N VAL A 23 -9.93 -3.85 10.73
CA VAL A 23 -9.28 -4.28 9.48
C VAL A 23 -8.35 -5.45 9.78
N PRO A 24 -8.48 -6.60 9.07
CA PRO A 24 -7.68 -7.80 9.37
C PRO A 24 -6.25 -7.70 8.82
N ASP A 25 -5.62 -6.55 9.00
CA ASP A 25 -4.22 -6.28 8.66
C ASP A 25 -3.61 -5.35 9.72
N PRO A 26 -2.60 -5.81 10.47
CA PRO A 26 -2.04 -5.05 11.59
C PRO A 26 -1.39 -3.72 11.18
N VAL A 27 -0.90 -3.59 9.94
CA VAL A 27 -0.28 -2.36 9.45
C VAL A 27 -1.32 -1.24 9.30
N PHE A 28 -2.52 -1.58 8.84
CA PHE A 28 -3.64 -0.66 8.76
C PHE A 28 -4.35 -0.49 10.11
N ALA A 29 -4.65 -1.58 10.80
CA ALA A 29 -5.34 -1.55 12.09
C ALA A 29 -4.58 -0.74 13.16
N ASN A 30 -3.25 -0.83 13.17
CA ASN A 30 -2.38 -0.08 14.09
C ASN A 30 -1.97 1.30 13.55
N ARG A 31 -2.57 1.76 12.45
CA ARG A 31 -2.33 3.10 11.85
C ARG A 31 -0.86 3.36 11.49
N VAL A 32 -0.10 2.32 11.13
CA VAL A 32 1.34 2.45 10.79
C VAL A 32 1.53 3.29 9.52
N ILE A 33 0.60 3.17 8.55
CA ILE A 33 0.62 3.91 7.28
C ILE A 33 0.11 5.34 7.45
N GLY A 34 -0.92 5.51 8.25
CA GLY A 34 -1.64 6.75 8.47
C GLY A 34 -2.94 6.47 9.19
N ASP A 35 -3.62 7.51 9.63
CA ASP A 35 -4.95 7.38 10.22
C ASP A 35 -6.03 7.72 9.20
N GLY A 36 -7.26 7.25 9.41
CA GLY A 36 -8.34 7.46 8.46
C GLY A 36 -9.50 6.49 8.68
N LEU A 37 -10.02 5.95 7.60
CA LEU A 37 -11.18 5.08 7.63
C LEU A 37 -11.07 3.94 6.63
N CYS A 38 -11.90 2.92 6.85
CA CYS A 38 -12.11 1.80 5.96
C CYS A 38 -13.57 1.75 5.50
N ILE A 39 -13.82 1.36 4.27
CA ILE A 39 -15.14 1.18 3.68
C ILE A 39 -15.24 -0.24 3.14
N ASP A 40 -16.29 -0.96 3.51
CA ASP A 40 -16.73 -2.18 2.82
C ASP A 40 -17.55 -1.74 1.59
N PRO A 41 -17.01 -1.84 0.36
CA PRO A 41 -17.58 -1.16 -0.79
C PRO A 41 -18.84 -1.84 -1.33
N THR A 42 -19.78 -1.01 -1.80
CA THR A 42 -20.97 -1.43 -2.59
C THR A 42 -20.98 -0.83 -4.00
N SER A 43 -19.94 -0.09 -4.37
CA SER A 43 -19.69 0.42 -5.72
C SER A 43 -18.33 -0.05 -6.22
N GLN A 44 -18.08 0.04 -7.52
CA GLN A 44 -16.87 -0.47 -8.17
C GLN A 44 -16.04 0.63 -8.83
N THR A 45 -16.30 1.89 -8.47
CA THR A 45 -15.54 3.05 -8.94
C THR A 45 -15.00 3.79 -7.73
N LEU A 46 -13.68 3.93 -7.67
CA LEU A 46 -12.99 4.76 -6.70
C LEU A 46 -12.85 6.17 -7.26
N CYS A 47 -13.28 7.17 -6.48
CA CYS A 47 -13.24 8.59 -6.86
C CYS A 47 -12.30 9.38 -5.94
N ALA A 48 -11.83 10.54 -6.44
CA ALA A 48 -10.99 11.45 -5.68
C ALA A 48 -11.75 12.04 -4.49
N PRO A 49 -11.24 11.92 -3.26
CA PRO A 49 -11.88 12.49 -2.08
C PRO A 49 -11.73 14.01 -2.01
N LEU A 50 -10.76 14.58 -2.73
CA LEU A 50 -10.45 16.00 -2.79
C LEU A 50 -9.78 16.33 -4.14
N ALA A 51 -9.71 17.62 -4.47
CA ALA A 51 -8.92 18.10 -5.61
C ALA A 51 -7.42 18.07 -5.27
N GLY A 52 -6.58 17.69 -6.23
CA GLY A 52 -5.14 17.61 -6.03
C GLY A 52 -4.40 17.06 -7.24
N VAL A 53 -3.19 16.57 -6.98
CA VAL A 53 -2.35 15.91 -7.98
C VAL A 53 -2.16 14.44 -7.58
N VAL A 54 -2.26 13.54 -8.53
CA VAL A 54 -1.92 12.12 -8.34
C VAL A 54 -0.41 12.01 -8.12
N SER A 55 0.01 11.99 -6.86
CA SER A 55 1.43 11.95 -6.50
C SER A 55 2.02 10.54 -6.61
N ASP A 56 1.19 9.52 -6.46
CA ASP A 56 1.55 8.12 -6.70
C ASP A 56 0.37 7.32 -7.26
N LEU A 57 0.66 6.42 -8.18
CA LEU A 57 -0.25 5.40 -8.69
C LEU A 57 0.53 4.11 -8.81
N GLN A 58 0.17 3.13 -8.00
CA GLN A 58 0.83 1.83 -8.02
C GLN A 58 0.62 1.11 -9.37
N ALA A 59 1.66 0.51 -9.92
CA ALA A 59 1.64 -0.14 -11.24
C ALA A 59 0.54 -1.21 -11.39
N SER A 60 0.15 -1.87 -10.29
CA SER A 60 -0.98 -2.80 -10.23
C SER A 60 -2.35 -2.14 -10.08
N GLY A 61 -2.42 -0.82 -10.03
CA GLY A 61 -3.68 -0.06 -10.00
C GLY A 61 -4.51 -0.20 -8.71
N HIS A 62 -4.03 -0.90 -7.69
CA HIS A 62 -4.79 -1.16 -6.46
C HIS A 62 -4.71 -0.02 -5.44
N ALA A 63 -3.73 0.88 -5.58
CA ALA A 63 -3.50 1.99 -4.66
C ALA A 63 -3.09 3.26 -5.41
N ILE A 64 -3.58 4.40 -4.92
CA ILE A 64 -3.33 5.73 -5.47
C ILE A 64 -3.21 6.74 -4.33
N THR A 65 -2.29 7.69 -4.46
CA THR A 65 -2.14 8.81 -3.52
C THR A 65 -2.42 10.13 -4.22
N ILE A 66 -3.23 10.96 -3.59
CA ILE A 66 -3.53 12.33 -4.04
C ILE A 66 -2.91 13.30 -3.05
N THR A 67 -2.15 14.26 -3.56
CA THR A 67 -1.59 15.37 -2.78
C THR A 67 -2.36 16.65 -3.10
N HIS A 68 -2.97 17.22 -2.07
CA HIS A 68 -3.63 18.53 -2.13
C HIS A 68 -2.59 19.65 -2.20
N GLU A 69 -2.95 20.80 -2.78
CA GLU A 69 -2.04 21.96 -2.87
C GLU A 69 -1.57 22.50 -1.51
N GLY A 70 -2.34 22.26 -0.44
CA GLY A 70 -1.98 22.57 0.95
C GLY A 70 -1.07 21.52 1.60
N GLY A 71 -0.59 20.50 0.89
CA GLY A 71 0.34 19.48 1.37
C GLY A 71 -0.31 18.21 1.94
N ALA A 72 -1.63 18.20 2.18
CA ALA A 72 -2.32 16.99 2.65
C ALA A 72 -2.21 15.86 1.63
N GLN A 73 -1.85 14.67 2.11
CA GLN A 73 -1.68 13.46 1.29
C GLN A 73 -2.69 12.40 1.71
N ILE A 74 -3.48 11.95 0.74
CA ILE A 74 -4.52 10.94 0.95
C ILE A 74 -4.18 9.71 0.13
N LEU A 75 -3.92 8.61 0.83
CA LEU A 75 -3.76 7.29 0.23
C LEU A 75 -5.11 6.58 0.17
N LEU A 76 -5.48 6.14 -1.02
CA LEU A 76 -6.60 5.24 -1.27
C LEU A 76 -6.06 3.87 -1.63
N HIS A 77 -6.53 2.81 -0.94
CA HIS A 77 -6.05 1.45 -1.13
C HIS A 77 -7.23 0.49 -1.24
N ILE A 78 -7.42 -0.11 -2.42
CA ILE A 78 -8.54 -1.01 -2.72
C ILE A 78 -8.18 -2.43 -2.30
N GLY A 79 -8.93 -2.97 -1.35
CA GLY A 79 -8.76 -4.34 -0.85
C GLY A 79 -7.49 -4.56 -0.02
N LEU A 80 -7.32 -5.77 0.49
CA LEU A 80 -6.13 -6.19 1.24
C LEU A 80 -5.40 -7.28 0.45
N ASP A 81 -4.07 -7.22 0.42
CA ASP A 81 -3.17 -8.11 -0.34
C ASP A 81 -3.42 -8.10 -1.87
N THR A 82 -4.08 -7.07 -2.38
CA THR A 82 -4.46 -6.91 -3.80
C THR A 82 -3.27 -6.65 -4.72
N VAL A 83 -2.11 -6.29 -4.18
CA VAL A 83 -0.85 -6.23 -4.92
C VAL A 83 -0.53 -7.58 -5.60
N ASN A 84 -0.92 -8.71 -4.98
CA ASN A 84 -0.71 -10.06 -5.50
C ASN A 84 -1.54 -10.36 -6.76
N LEU A 85 -2.55 -9.55 -7.07
CA LEU A 85 -3.36 -9.69 -8.29
C LEU A 85 -2.64 -9.19 -9.55
N ALA A 86 -1.48 -8.52 -9.39
CA ALA A 86 -0.66 -8.01 -10.48
C ALA A 86 -1.46 -7.18 -11.51
N GLY A 87 -2.40 -6.36 -11.03
CA GLY A 87 -3.23 -5.48 -11.84
C GLY A 87 -4.54 -6.09 -12.36
N LYS A 88 -4.75 -7.39 -12.18
CA LYS A 88 -6.01 -8.01 -12.61
C LYS A 88 -7.18 -7.52 -11.75
N GLY A 89 -8.25 -7.09 -12.41
CA GLY A 89 -9.43 -6.52 -11.76
C GLY A 89 -9.34 -5.04 -11.45
N PHE A 90 -8.32 -4.32 -11.97
CA PHE A 90 -8.17 -2.87 -11.82
C PHE A 90 -7.98 -2.20 -13.18
N THR A 91 -8.64 -1.04 -13.36
CA THR A 91 -8.50 -0.18 -14.52
C THR A 91 -8.28 1.25 -14.04
N ALA A 92 -7.06 1.74 -14.15
CA ALA A 92 -6.76 3.13 -13.83
C ALA A 92 -7.33 4.05 -14.90
N LEU A 93 -8.03 5.12 -14.48
CA LEU A 93 -8.64 6.13 -15.35
C LEU A 93 -7.82 7.43 -15.37
N VAL A 94 -6.75 7.49 -14.58
CA VAL A 94 -5.84 8.63 -14.43
C VAL A 94 -4.40 8.14 -14.45
N GLU A 95 -3.47 9.09 -14.62
CA GLU A 95 -2.05 8.85 -14.63
C GLU A 95 -1.36 9.57 -13.47
N LYS A 96 -0.14 9.14 -13.13
CA LYS A 96 0.72 9.86 -12.19
C LYS A 96 0.97 11.29 -12.68
N ASP A 97 1.07 12.23 -11.75
CA ASP A 97 1.24 13.67 -11.96
C ASP A 97 0.02 14.38 -12.61
N GLN A 98 -1.06 13.64 -12.88
CA GLN A 98 -2.32 14.23 -13.35
C GLN A 98 -3.01 15.01 -12.23
N ARG A 99 -3.53 16.22 -12.55
CA ARG A 99 -4.44 16.96 -11.67
C ARG A 99 -5.85 16.37 -11.76
N VAL A 100 -6.48 16.22 -10.60
CA VAL A 100 -7.83 15.66 -10.45
C VAL A 100 -8.71 16.58 -9.61
N GLU A 101 -9.99 16.56 -9.90
CA GLU A 101 -11.01 17.26 -9.14
C GLU A 101 -11.66 16.34 -8.10
N ALA A 102 -12.21 16.92 -7.03
CA ALA A 102 -12.96 16.16 -6.04
C ALA A 102 -14.17 15.44 -6.70
N GLY A 103 -14.35 14.16 -6.41
CA GLY A 103 -15.38 13.30 -7.02
C GLY A 103 -15.03 12.73 -8.40
N GLN A 104 -13.89 13.10 -9.01
CA GLN A 104 -13.45 12.53 -10.27
C GLN A 104 -13.13 11.04 -10.11
N ALA A 105 -13.60 10.21 -11.06
CA ALA A 105 -13.25 8.78 -11.10
C ALA A 105 -11.75 8.59 -11.32
N LEU A 106 -11.16 7.71 -10.52
CA LEU A 106 -9.72 7.41 -10.51
C LEU A 106 -9.42 6.00 -10.99
N ILE A 107 -10.15 5.03 -10.43
CA ILE A 107 -9.93 3.59 -10.69
C ILE A 107 -11.28 2.91 -10.75
N GLU A 108 -11.51 2.11 -11.78
CA GLU A 108 -12.57 1.10 -11.82
C GLU A 108 -11.99 -0.24 -11.38
N PHE A 109 -12.78 -1.01 -10.62
CA PHE A 109 -12.32 -2.31 -10.14
C PHE A 109 -13.44 -3.36 -10.18
N ASP A 110 -13.03 -4.60 -10.45
CA ASP A 110 -13.90 -5.77 -10.45
C ASP A 110 -14.00 -6.33 -9.02
N ALA A 111 -15.07 -5.94 -8.31
CA ALA A 111 -15.28 -6.33 -6.92
C ALA A 111 -15.40 -7.85 -6.75
N ASP A 112 -16.03 -8.55 -7.70
CA ASP A 112 -16.21 -10.00 -7.65
C ASP A 112 -14.87 -10.71 -7.83
N HIS A 113 -14.06 -10.25 -8.78
CA HIS A 113 -12.72 -10.80 -8.99
C HIS A 113 -11.84 -10.61 -7.74
N ILE A 114 -11.84 -9.40 -7.16
CA ILE A 114 -11.04 -9.07 -5.97
C ILE A 114 -11.52 -9.87 -4.76
N ALA A 115 -12.83 -9.97 -4.53
CA ALA A 115 -13.40 -10.71 -3.40
C ALA A 115 -13.03 -12.20 -3.40
N VAL A 116 -12.85 -12.80 -4.60
CA VAL A 116 -12.47 -14.21 -4.74
C VAL A 116 -10.96 -14.44 -4.60
N HIS A 117 -10.12 -13.48 -5.01
CA HIS A 117 -8.69 -13.70 -5.18
C HIS A 117 -7.81 -12.91 -4.21
N ALA A 118 -8.33 -11.92 -3.52
CA ALA A 118 -7.64 -11.15 -2.49
C ALA A 118 -8.10 -11.55 -1.08
N ARG A 119 -7.40 -11.07 -0.07
CA ARG A 119 -7.74 -11.34 1.33
C ARG A 119 -9.05 -10.66 1.76
N SER A 120 -9.32 -9.47 1.23
CA SER A 120 -10.52 -8.69 1.53
C SER A 120 -10.73 -7.61 0.48
N LEU A 121 -11.98 -7.18 0.30
CA LEU A 121 -12.35 -6.05 -0.54
C LEU A 121 -12.35 -4.71 0.23
N LEU A 122 -12.15 -4.74 1.55
CA LEU A 122 -12.11 -3.55 2.41
C LEU A 122 -11.17 -2.49 1.83
N THR A 123 -11.73 -1.32 1.52
CA THR A 123 -11.04 -0.23 0.86
C THR A 123 -10.73 0.87 1.86
N LEU A 124 -9.48 1.32 1.90
CA LEU A 124 -9.00 2.28 2.88
C LEU A 124 -8.84 3.67 2.27
N MET A 125 -9.18 4.68 3.05
CA MET A 125 -8.85 6.09 2.80
C MET A 125 -8.06 6.60 4.00
N LEU A 126 -6.76 6.84 3.80
CA LEU A 126 -5.82 7.17 4.86
C LEU A 126 -5.21 8.55 4.65
N VAL A 127 -5.19 9.36 5.70
CA VAL A 127 -4.42 10.59 5.79
C VAL A 127 -2.99 10.18 6.16
N VAL A 128 -2.07 10.26 5.20
CA VAL A 128 -0.67 9.84 5.40
C VAL A 128 0.26 11.01 5.75
N SER A 129 -0.19 12.22 5.54
CA SER A 129 0.33 13.44 6.15
C SER A 129 -0.19 13.56 7.60
N ALA A 130 0.56 14.20 8.48
CA ALA A 130 0.29 14.17 9.92
C ALA A 130 -0.82 15.13 10.39
N GLU A 131 -1.75 15.53 9.50
CA GLU A 131 -2.81 16.45 9.87
C GLU A 131 -3.90 15.78 10.71
N PRO A 132 -4.38 16.45 11.77
CA PRO A 132 -5.53 15.98 12.52
C PRO A 132 -6.81 16.11 11.67
N PHE A 133 -7.72 15.16 11.80
CA PHE A 133 -9.02 15.20 11.13
C PHE A 133 -10.16 14.85 12.07
N ASN A 134 -11.38 15.24 11.67
CA ASN A 134 -12.62 14.89 12.34
C ASN A 134 -13.52 14.09 11.41
N MET A 135 -14.11 13.01 11.91
CA MET A 135 -15.15 12.28 11.20
C MET A 135 -16.44 13.12 11.19
N LEU A 136 -17.06 13.22 10.02
CA LEU A 136 -18.37 13.90 9.86
C LEU A 136 -19.55 12.93 10.01
N THR A 137 -19.28 11.64 10.09
CA THR A 137 -20.28 10.57 10.22
C THR A 137 -19.87 9.58 11.33
N GLY A 138 -20.81 8.75 11.79
CA GLY A 138 -20.50 7.67 12.73
C GLY A 138 -19.69 6.55 12.09
N ASP A 139 -18.88 5.86 12.88
CA ASP A 139 -17.85 4.88 12.46
C ASP A 139 -18.40 3.63 11.72
N THR A 140 -19.70 3.39 11.73
CA THR A 140 -20.37 2.24 11.08
C THR A 140 -21.49 2.67 10.16
N ALA A 141 -21.52 3.95 9.74
CA ALA A 141 -22.55 4.48 8.87
C ALA A 141 -22.44 3.95 7.44
N ARG A 142 -23.58 3.83 6.76
CA ARG A 142 -23.61 3.66 5.31
C ARG A 142 -23.27 5.00 4.66
N VAL A 143 -22.35 4.98 3.72
CA VAL A 143 -21.90 6.17 2.98
C VAL A 143 -22.19 6.04 1.49
N VAL A 144 -22.41 7.17 0.84
CA VAL A 144 -22.58 7.28 -0.59
C VAL A 144 -21.38 8.04 -1.17
N GLY A 145 -20.81 7.53 -2.24
CA GLY A 145 -19.68 8.19 -2.92
C GLY A 145 -19.98 9.66 -3.21
N GLY A 146 -19.01 10.53 -2.94
CA GLY A 146 -19.14 11.97 -3.13
C GLY A 146 -19.77 12.74 -1.96
N GLN A 147 -20.30 12.08 -0.91
CA GLN A 147 -20.74 12.81 0.28
C GLN A 147 -19.56 13.23 1.16
N PRO A 148 -19.63 14.39 1.87
CA PRO A 148 -18.63 14.77 2.85
C PRO A 148 -18.48 13.71 3.94
N LEU A 149 -17.25 13.33 4.25
CA LEU A 149 -16.96 12.20 5.14
C LEU A 149 -15.97 12.55 6.25
N LEU A 150 -14.92 13.27 5.92
CA LEU A 150 -13.91 13.76 6.85
C LEU A 150 -13.71 15.26 6.68
N GLU A 151 -13.24 15.90 7.74
CA GLU A 151 -12.78 17.27 7.75
C GLU A 151 -11.37 17.31 8.31
N LEU A 152 -10.39 17.69 7.48
CA LEU A 152 -9.03 17.91 7.93
C LEU A 152 -8.93 19.25 8.64
N GLY A 153 -8.20 19.27 9.75
CA GLY A 153 -7.78 20.48 10.43
C GLY A 153 -6.88 21.34 9.55
N HIS A 154 -6.10 22.20 10.16
CA HIS A 154 -5.23 23.11 9.41
C HIS A 154 -4.20 22.33 8.59
N VAL A 155 -4.32 22.41 7.26
CA VAL A 155 -3.30 21.87 6.35
C VAL A 155 -2.22 22.96 6.23
N GLY A 156 -1.13 22.80 6.97
CA GLY A 156 0.09 23.57 6.78
C GLY A 156 0.99 22.82 5.81
N LEU A 157 1.67 23.51 4.91
CA LEU A 157 2.78 22.93 4.16
C LEU A 157 3.71 22.26 5.17
N ALA A 158 3.89 20.94 5.08
CA ALA A 158 4.94 20.29 5.81
C ALA A 158 6.24 20.96 5.35
N ASP A 159 6.85 21.75 6.25
CA ASP A 159 8.16 22.30 5.99
C ASP A 159 9.06 21.12 5.67
N ASP A 160 9.71 21.18 4.51
CA ASP A 160 10.90 20.39 4.26
C ASP A 160 11.84 20.72 5.42
N ALA A 161 11.99 19.77 6.33
CA ALA A 161 12.85 19.96 7.50
C ALA A 161 14.22 20.42 6.99
N PRO A 162 14.86 21.40 7.63
CA PRO A 162 16.13 21.94 7.17
C PRO A 162 17.12 20.78 6.98
N VAL A 163 17.71 20.71 5.81
CA VAL A 163 18.78 19.76 5.49
C VAL A 163 19.87 19.99 6.52
N ASN A 164 20.13 19.02 7.40
CA ASN A 164 21.23 19.10 8.35
C ASN A 164 22.53 19.25 7.56
N GLU A 165 23.25 20.35 7.74
CA GLU A 165 24.58 20.56 7.16
C GLU A 165 25.56 19.62 7.88
N GLY A 166 25.82 18.47 7.29
CA GLY A 166 26.75 17.47 7.79
C GLY A 166 27.19 16.53 6.67
N GLU A 167 28.31 15.83 6.87
CA GLU A 167 28.75 14.80 5.94
C GLU A 167 27.75 13.62 5.99
N ALA A 168 27.14 13.30 4.83
CA ALA A 168 26.19 12.22 4.73
C ALA A 168 26.92 10.86 4.79
N LEU A 169 26.52 10.02 5.74
CA LEU A 169 26.91 8.62 5.75
C LEU A 169 26.02 7.85 4.75
N VAL A 170 26.59 6.86 4.08
CA VAL A 170 25.87 6.06 3.07
C VAL A 170 26.04 4.58 3.39
N SER A 171 24.94 3.82 3.30
CA SER A 171 24.95 2.37 3.49
C SER A 171 25.69 1.64 2.37
N GLN A 172 26.05 0.38 2.60
CA GLN A 172 26.35 -0.53 1.50
C GLN A 172 25.10 -0.72 0.63
N PRO A 173 25.27 -1.04 -0.68
CA PRO A 173 24.15 -1.38 -1.55
C PRO A 173 23.36 -2.58 -1.04
N ILE A 174 22.03 -2.46 -1.01
CA ILE A 174 21.11 -3.48 -0.50
C ILE A 174 20.20 -3.91 -1.66
N SER A 175 20.18 -5.21 -1.97
CA SER A 175 19.24 -5.74 -2.95
C SER A 175 17.89 -5.98 -2.28
N LEU A 176 16.82 -5.38 -2.82
CA LEU A 176 15.47 -5.49 -2.28
C LEU A 176 14.93 -6.93 -2.44
N PRO A 177 14.59 -7.62 -1.34
CA PRO A 177 14.15 -9.01 -1.39
C PRO A 177 12.63 -9.17 -1.58
N ASN A 178 11.86 -8.09 -1.47
CA ASN A 178 10.39 -8.12 -1.50
C ASN A 178 9.86 -8.49 -2.89
N ALA A 179 9.08 -9.57 -3.00
CA ALA A 179 8.52 -10.06 -4.27
C ALA A 179 7.67 -9.00 -5.01
N ASN A 180 6.96 -8.16 -4.26
CA ASN A 180 6.10 -7.09 -4.79
C ASN A 180 6.74 -5.70 -4.61
N GLY A 181 8.04 -5.60 -4.37
CA GLY A 181 8.73 -4.34 -4.13
C GLY A 181 8.36 -3.67 -2.80
N LEU A 182 8.74 -2.39 -2.63
CA LEU A 182 8.34 -1.59 -1.47
C LEU A 182 6.96 -0.95 -1.70
N HIS A 183 5.93 -1.78 -1.74
CA HIS A 183 4.54 -1.29 -1.73
C HIS A 183 4.14 -0.78 -0.32
N ALA A 184 2.87 -0.39 -0.12
CA ALA A 184 2.41 0.34 1.06
C ALA A 184 2.89 -0.24 2.41
N ARG A 185 2.81 -1.58 2.59
CA ARG A 185 3.17 -2.23 3.86
C ARG A 185 4.67 -2.13 4.19
N PRO A 186 5.60 -2.65 3.38
CA PRO A 186 7.04 -2.57 3.67
C PRO A 186 7.55 -1.13 3.65
N ALA A 187 7.04 -0.26 2.78
CA ALA A 187 7.38 1.15 2.76
C ALA A 187 6.96 1.88 4.05
N ALA A 188 5.79 1.53 4.62
CA ALA A 188 5.32 2.10 5.87
C ALA A 188 6.17 1.66 7.06
N VAL A 189 6.55 0.38 7.13
CA VAL A 189 7.44 -0.16 8.17
C VAL A 189 8.80 0.54 8.12
N PHE A 190 9.37 0.72 6.92
CA PHE A 190 10.62 1.46 6.74
C PHE A 190 10.48 2.92 7.17
N ALA A 191 9.46 3.64 6.68
CA ALA A 191 9.24 5.05 6.99
C ALA A 191 9.00 5.26 8.50
N GLN A 192 8.27 4.37 9.15
CA GLN A 192 8.01 4.43 10.59
C GLN A 192 9.29 4.23 11.40
N ALA A 193 10.12 3.26 11.02
CA ALA A 193 11.43 3.07 11.64
C ALA A 193 12.33 4.30 11.45
N ALA A 194 12.36 4.87 10.24
CA ALA A 194 13.12 6.06 9.92
C ALA A 194 12.69 7.30 10.75
N LYS A 195 11.39 7.46 11.04
CA LYS A 195 10.86 8.53 11.91
C LYS A 195 11.39 8.47 13.35
N GLY A 196 11.85 7.30 13.81
CA GLY A 196 12.45 7.13 15.13
C GLY A 196 13.82 7.83 15.29
N PHE A 197 14.46 8.22 14.19
CA PHE A 197 15.77 8.88 14.18
C PHE A 197 15.63 10.39 13.92
N LYS A 198 16.57 11.16 14.48
CA LYS A 198 16.66 12.61 14.26
C LYS A 198 17.32 12.94 12.91
N ALA A 199 18.22 12.08 12.43
CA ALA A 199 18.94 12.26 11.17
C ALA A 199 17.99 12.51 9.99
N ASP A 200 18.44 13.32 9.04
CA ASP A 200 17.82 13.37 7.71
C ASP A 200 18.19 12.09 6.96
N ILE A 201 17.17 11.34 6.54
CA ILE A 201 17.33 10.00 5.94
C ILE A 201 16.77 10.03 4.53
N ARG A 202 17.58 9.58 3.58
CA ARG A 202 17.15 9.43 2.19
C ARG A 202 17.37 8.00 1.71
N LEU A 203 16.39 7.49 0.99
CA LEU A 203 16.48 6.23 0.26
C LEU A 203 16.78 6.54 -1.21
N HIS A 204 17.76 5.86 -1.79
CA HIS A 204 18.19 6.07 -3.17
C HIS A 204 18.01 4.79 -3.98
N ARG A 205 17.56 4.96 -5.23
CA ARG A 205 17.46 3.93 -6.24
C ARG A 205 17.99 4.51 -7.55
N GLN A 206 19.14 4.06 -8.00
CA GLN A 206 19.81 4.63 -9.17
C GLN A 206 20.01 6.15 -9.05
N GLN A 207 19.28 6.94 -9.86
CA GLN A 207 19.29 8.42 -9.81
C GLN A 207 18.12 9.00 -9.01
N ASP A 208 17.15 8.18 -8.63
CA ASP A 208 15.99 8.60 -7.83
C ASP A 208 16.35 8.65 -6.35
N SER A 209 15.75 9.58 -5.64
CA SER A 209 15.94 9.77 -4.21
C SER A 209 14.62 10.15 -3.55
N ALA A 210 14.32 9.52 -2.41
CA ALA A 210 13.13 9.81 -1.62
C ALA A 210 13.50 10.13 -0.17
N ASN A 211 12.70 10.98 0.48
CA ASN A 211 12.76 11.16 1.92
C ASN A 211 12.39 9.84 2.61
N GLY A 212 13.33 9.23 3.33
CA GLY A 212 13.16 7.94 4.02
C GLY A 212 12.07 7.93 5.10
N LYS A 213 11.66 9.10 5.59
CA LYS A 213 10.57 9.28 6.56
C LYS A 213 9.19 9.44 5.90
N SER A 214 9.14 9.57 4.56
CA SER A 214 7.91 9.77 3.80
C SER A 214 7.49 8.48 3.08
N LEU A 215 6.41 7.86 3.54
CA LEU A 215 5.80 6.71 2.90
C LEU A 215 5.52 6.97 1.40
N VAL A 216 4.90 8.12 1.11
CA VAL A 216 4.50 8.47 -0.27
C VAL A 216 5.72 8.65 -1.17
N ALA A 217 6.77 9.32 -0.67
CA ALA A 217 7.99 9.50 -1.46
C ALA A 217 8.69 8.16 -1.76
N ILE A 218 8.71 7.22 -0.80
CA ILE A 218 9.25 5.87 -1.00
C ILE A 218 8.43 5.11 -2.03
N MET A 219 7.09 5.12 -1.90
CA MET A 219 6.19 4.45 -2.84
C MET A 219 6.29 5.01 -4.25
N ALA A 220 6.45 6.34 -4.38
CA ALA A 220 6.56 7.03 -5.66
C ALA A 220 7.82 6.64 -6.47
N MET A 221 8.87 6.12 -5.81
CA MET A 221 10.04 5.53 -6.50
C MET A 221 9.74 4.15 -7.08
N GLN A 222 8.68 3.47 -6.63
CA GLN A 222 8.28 2.12 -7.05
C GLN A 222 9.45 1.10 -7.05
N PRO A 223 10.16 0.91 -5.93
CA PRO A 223 11.26 -0.04 -5.89
C PRO A 223 10.72 -1.47 -6.05
N ALA A 224 11.31 -2.23 -6.97
CA ALA A 224 10.90 -3.57 -7.35
C ALA A 224 11.85 -4.65 -6.79
N LEU A 225 11.44 -5.91 -6.83
CA LEU A 225 12.29 -7.06 -6.47
C LEU A 225 13.64 -7.00 -7.22
N GLY A 226 14.73 -7.13 -6.47
CA GLY A 226 16.09 -7.14 -6.98
C GLY A 226 16.68 -5.76 -7.28
N ASP A 227 15.91 -4.67 -7.14
CA ASP A 227 16.48 -3.32 -7.21
C ASP A 227 17.53 -3.13 -6.12
N VAL A 228 18.60 -2.43 -6.47
CA VAL A 228 19.66 -2.08 -5.54
C VAL A 228 19.38 -0.70 -4.96
N LEU A 229 19.19 -0.67 -3.64
CA LEU A 229 18.93 0.55 -2.89
C LEU A 229 20.11 0.91 -2.00
N THR A 230 20.28 2.20 -1.74
CA THR A 230 21.21 2.70 -0.73
C THR A 230 20.51 3.70 0.17
N ILE A 231 20.94 3.79 1.42
CA ILE A 231 20.41 4.72 2.41
C ILE A 231 21.49 5.75 2.70
N SER A 232 21.16 7.02 2.60
CA SER A 232 22.02 8.08 3.14
C SER A 232 21.37 8.72 4.36
N ALA A 233 22.17 9.05 5.35
CA ALA A 233 21.72 9.72 6.55
C ALA A 233 22.72 10.82 6.99
N THR A 234 22.17 11.96 7.45
CA THR A 234 22.95 13.11 7.96
C THR A 234 22.39 13.51 9.31
N GLY A 235 23.23 13.57 10.34
CA GLY A 235 22.83 13.94 11.72
C GLY A 235 23.56 13.13 12.78
N GLU A 236 23.27 13.42 14.05
CA GLU A 236 23.96 12.83 15.21
C GLU A 236 23.79 11.31 15.30
N ASP A 237 22.62 10.78 14.90
CA ASP A 237 22.27 9.37 14.95
C ASP A 237 22.31 8.68 13.56
N ALA A 238 22.95 9.32 12.57
CA ALA A 238 23.03 8.84 11.20
C ALA A 238 23.62 7.41 11.08
N ALA A 239 24.65 7.09 11.84
CA ALA A 239 25.27 5.76 11.81
C ALA A 239 24.31 4.68 12.32
N ALA A 240 23.63 4.92 13.44
CA ALA A 240 22.64 4.00 13.99
C ALA A 240 21.41 3.87 13.07
N ALA A 241 20.99 4.97 12.45
CA ALA A 241 19.91 4.96 11.48
C ALA A 241 20.22 4.07 10.27
N ILE A 242 21.43 4.20 9.69
CA ILE A 242 21.87 3.40 8.55
C ILE A 242 21.92 1.92 8.91
N GLU A 243 22.52 1.56 10.03
CA GLU A 243 22.64 0.16 10.48
C GLU A 243 21.25 -0.48 10.63
N THR A 244 20.38 0.15 11.42
CA THR A 244 19.03 -0.35 11.68
C THR A 244 18.17 -0.46 10.41
N LEU A 245 18.20 0.58 9.57
CA LEU A 245 17.36 0.63 8.37
C LEU A 245 17.89 -0.27 7.25
N ALA A 246 19.21 -0.47 7.18
CA ALA A 246 19.81 -1.39 6.22
C ALA A 246 19.44 -2.85 6.55
N GLU A 247 19.50 -3.24 7.82
CA GLU A 247 19.06 -4.56 8.28
C GLU A 247 17.57 -4.77 8.01
N LEU A 248 16.74 -3.77 8.36
CA LEU A 248 15.29 -3.83 8.13
C LEU A 248 14.96 -3.99 6.65
N LEU A 249 15.65 -3.29 5.77
CA LEU A 249 15.44 -3.36 4.32
C LEU A 249 15.90 -4.70 3.75
N ALA A 250 17.04 -5.23 4.21
CA ALA A 250 17.56 -6.52 3.81
C ALA A 250 16.66 -7.70 4.26
N ASP A 251 15.97 -7.54 5.40
CA ASP A 251 15.00 -8.52 5.94
C ASP A 251 13.59 -8.35 5.33
N GLY A 252 13.44 -7.48 4.32
CA GLY A 252 12.17 -7.25 3.61
C GLY A 252 11.13 -6.47 4.39
N CYS A 253 11.53 -5.67 5.40
CA CYS A 253 10.61 -4.86 6.21
C CYS A 253 9.45 -5.67 6.82
N GLY A 254 9.73 -6.88 7.31
CA GLY A 254 8.76 -7.76 7.97
C GLY A 254 7.84 -8.53 7.03
N GLU A 255 8.11 -8.55 5.74
CA GLU A 255 7.43 -9.44 4.79
C GLU A 255 8.21 -10.75 4.59
N SER A 256 7.48 -11.80 4.17
CA SER A 256 8.12 -13.05 3.77
C SER A 256 9.03 -12.81 2.57
N VAL A 257 10.31 -12.98 2.77
CA VAL A 257 11.31 -12.84 1.70
C VAL A 257 11.11 -13.98 0.70
N ALA A 258 10.93 -13.66 -0.58
CA ALA A 258 10.93 -14.69 -1.62
C ALA A 258 12.28 -15.43 -1.57
N PRO A 259 12.32 -16.77 -1.63
CA PRO A 259 13.59 -17.48 -1.71
C PRO A 259 14.31 -17.00 -2.97
N VAL A 260 15.47 -16.36 -2.77
CA VAL A 260 16.34 -15.95 -3.88
C VAL A 260 16.75 -17.22 -4.59
N ALA A 261 16.18 -17.47 -5.77
CA ALA A 261 16.69 -18.54 -6.62
C ALA A 261 18.11 -18.15 -7.03
N VAL A 262 19.09 -18.67 -6.31
CA VAL A 262 20.49 -18.61 -6.73
C VAL A 262 20.52 -19.37 -8.05
N SER A 263 20.60 -18.65 -9.17
CA SER A 263 20.79 -19.27 -10.46
C SER A 263 22.17 -19.91 -10.45
N ALA A 264 22.19 -21.21 -10.17
CA ALA A 264 23.39 -22.01 -10.40
C ALA A 264 23.73 -21.90 -11.88
N PRO A 265 25.03 -21.79 -12.25
CA PRO A 265 25.42 -21.72 -13.65
C PRO A 265 24.89 -22.96 -14.36
N ALA A 266 24.22 -22.76 -15.49
CA ALA A 266 23.70 -23.84 -16.32
C ALA A 266 24.86 -24.77 -16.71
N ILE A 267 24.90 -25.95 -16.11
CA ILE A 267 25.72 -27.04 -16.62
C ILE A 267 25.02 -27.55 -17.85
N GLU A 268 25.65 -27.33 -19.00
CA GLU A 268 25.20 -27.80 -20.31
C GLU A 268 25.14 -29.32 -20.26
N ALA A 269 23.93 -29.91 -20.18
CA ALA A 269 23.71 -31.35 -20.17
C ALA A 269 23.88 -31.88 -21.59
N ALA A 270 24.82 -32.77 -21.75
CA ALA A 270 25.05 -33.58 -22.98
C ALA A 270 23.77 -34.36 -23.37
N PRO A 271 23.55 -34.65 -24.66
CA PRO A 271 22.32 -35.28 -25.12
C PRO A 271 22.23 -36.74 -24.70
N VAL A 272 21.21 -37.07 -23.91
CA VAL A 272 20.86 -38.44 -23.56
C VAL A 272 20.02 -39.06 -24.64
N ALA A 273 20.45 -40.22 -25.10
CA ALA A 273 19.78 -41.02 -26.12
C ALA A 273 18.37 -41.48 -25.69
N LYS A 274 17.44 -41.43 -26.65
CA LYS A 274 16.06 -41.87 -26.47
C LYS A 274 15.98 -43.37 -26.23
N SER A 275 15.48 -43.78 -25.08
CA SER A 275 14.96 -45.13 -24.86
C SER A 275 13.43 -45.06 -24.76
N SER A 276 12.74 -45.83 -25.60
CA SER A 276 11.30 -45.97 -25.64
C SER A 276 10.82 -46.87 -24.51
N ALA A 277 10.13 -46.29 -23.51
CA ALA A 277 9.31 -47.06 -22.58
C ALA A 277 8.01 -46.26 -22.37
N MET A 278 6.87 -46.87 -22.75
CA MET A 278 5.52 -46.35 -22.45
C MET A 278 5.31 -46.44 -20.93
N SER A 279 5.12 -45.30 -20.29
CA SER A 279 4.68 -45.20 -18.89
C SER A 279 3.29 -44.55 -18.87
N LEU A 280 2.30 -45.28 -18.38
CA LEU A 280 0.96 -44.79 -18.09
C LEU A 280 1.00 -44.04 -16.75
N GLN A 281 0.81 -42.74 -16.79
CA GLN A 281 0.61 -41.95 -15.58
C GLN A 281 -0.88 -41.90 -15.22
N GLY A 282 -1.23 -42.44 -14.05
CA GLY A 282 -2.54 -42.31 -13.47
C GLY A 282 -2.78 -40.87 -12.93
N VAL A 283 -3.95 -40.30 -13.24
CA VAL A 283 -4.38 -39.01 -12.74
C VAL A 283 -4.87 -39.20 -11.29
N CYS A 284 -4.22 -38.58 -10.31
CA CYS A 284 -4.75 -38.50 -8.96
C CYS A 284 -5.97 -37.57 -8.93
N ALA A 285 -7.14 -38.13 -8.61
CA ALA A 285 -8.33 -37.38 -8.34
C ALA A 285 -8.21 -36.61 -7.00
N SER A 286 -8.45 -35.33 -7.02
CA SER A 286 -8.52 -34.48 -5.85
C SER A 286 -9.68 -34.93 -4.94
N ALA A 287 -9.45 -35.04 -3.64
CA ALA A 287 -10.49 -35.36 -2.66
C ALA A 287 -11.52 -34.22 -2.59
N ALA A 288 -12.77 -34.53 -2.90
CA ALA A 288 -13.89 -33.62 -2.77
C ALA A 288 -14.16 -33.34 -1.29
N VAL A 289 -14.16 -32.07 -0.90
CA VAL A 289 -14.63 -31.63 0.42
C VAL A 289 -16.17 -31.58 0.36
N SER A 290 -16.80 -32.47 1.12
CA SER A 290 -18.27 -32.55 1.25
C SER A 290 -18.73 -31.50 2.28
N TYR A 291 -19.46 -30.48 1.83
CA TYR A 291 -20.19 -29.59 2.75
C TYR A 291 -21.50 -30.26 3.18
N THR A 292 -21.60 -30.59 4.47
CA THR A 292 -22.87 -31.00 5.06
C THR A 292 -23.71 -29.75 5.36
N HIS A 293 -24.85 -29.62 4.69
CA HIS A 293 -25.86 -28.63 5.02
C HIS A 293 -26.45 -28.92 6.41
N LEU A 294 -26.26 -28.00 7.35
CA LEU A 294 -27.01 -27.95 8.59
C LEU A 294 -28.40 -27.37 8.29
N THR A 295 -29.40 -28.24 8.26
CA THR A 295 -30.80 -27.82 8.27
C THR A 295 -31.21 -27.43 9.66
N LEU A 296 -31.63 -26.16 9.84
CA LEU A 296 -32.26 -25.66 11.07
C LEU A 296 -33.65 -26.29 11.23
N PRO A 297 -34.05 -26.71 12.44
CA PRO A 297 -35.39 -27.21 12.69
C PRO A 297 -36.41 -26.07 12.61
N THR A 298 -37.46 -26.29 11.83
CA THR A 298 -38.64 -25.43 11.78
C THR A 298 -39.40 -25.54 13.09
N ILE A 299 -39.49 -24.44 13.84
CA ILE A 299 -40.37 -24.35 15.01
C ILE A 299 -41.78 -24.07 14.51
N LEU A 300 -42.69 -25.05 14.69
CA LEU A 300 -44.11 -24.90 14.46
C LEU A 300 -44.71 -24.27 15.75
N LEU A 301 -45.25 -23.04 15.62
CA LEU A 301 -46.11 -22.44 16.67
C LEU A 301 -47.54 -22.90 16.45
N VAL A 302 -48.09 -23.50 17.50
CA VAL A 302 -49.53 -23.68 17.74
C VAL A 302 -50.01 -22.56 18.63
#